data_a90fdca8f2e6f34a3770485ccdc9ffde
#
_entry.id   a90fdca8f2e6f34a3770485ccdc9ffde
#
_cell.length_a   1.000
_cell.length_b   1.000
_cell.length_c   1.000
_cell.angle_alpha   90.00
_cell.angle_beta   90.00
_cell.angle_gamma   90.00
#
_symmetry.space_group_name_H-M   'P 1'
#
loop_
_entity.id
_entity.type
_entity.pdbx_description
1 polymer ?
#
loop_
_entity_poly.entity_id
_entity_poly.type
_entity_poly.pdbx_seq_one_letter_code
_entity_poly.pdbx_strand_id
1 'polypeptide(L)'
;ENVLFLTAYNYCIGIFSGEKDTISTSIHSGRTDGRWARLAGPLFLTYVFRCTQHPHETVDHLLKTAGQQIMDTMRCYISTLHADEMFFQYQGDILNVNEIGGAPAVRQKVQLDSLPFHLQVMSDSRGYYYELRYWSNRFDEKQLEIFMICMERIVEAMLDEPSVRRLKSHLPENLFPKHYFIKAETVNRTVGYRLIEDADGDTEVKAYVMDDACRKQPFGGWGTLYIMDHPTAGFKDKVTNPYGPGVLYQTGIAARILPDGTLDLLEQGGRTVMVEKLNGRDFVDLAQLERLLESREDISRAEAYFRWGEEHRLVLAADVFGPETPDETSIAAFLDERWDASMPKVELHCFPETGE
;
A
#
# COMPACT_ATOMS: atom_id res chain seq x y z
N GLU A 1 11.03 19.48 -10.60
CA GLU A 1 11.45 18.89 -9.32
C GLU A 1 10.27 18.22 -8.60
N ASN A 2 9.18 18.95 -8.27
CA ASN A 2 8.00 18.39 -7.60
C ASN A 2 7.49 17.09 -8.26
N VAL A 3 7.34 17.10 -9.60
CA VAL A 3 6.89 15.91 -10.36
C VAL A 3 7.80 14.72 -10.12
N LEU A 4 9.12 14.92 -10.15
CA LEU A 4 10.11 13.86 -9.95
C LEU A 4 9.95 13.22 -8.55
N PHE A 5 9.97 14.05 -7.51
CA PHE A 5 9.87 13.56 -6.13
C PHE A 5 8.52 12.92 -5.82
N LEU A 6 7.40 13.50 -6.30
CA LEU A 6 6.07 12.92 -6.10
C LEU A 6 5.92 11.58 -6.85
N THR A 7 6.47 11.48 -8.06
CA THR A 7 6.44 10.22 -8.82
C THR A 7 7.30 9.15 -8.16
N ALA A 8 8.51 9.50 -7.71
CA ALA A 8 9.40 8.58 -6.98
C ALA A 8 8.77 8.11 -5.67
N TYR A 9 8.11 9.01 -4.92
CA TYR A 9 7.37 8.70 -3.72
C TYR A 9 6.28 7.65 -3.97
N ASN A 10 5.44 7.85 -4.98
CA ASN A 10 4.39 6.91 -5.34
C ASN A 10 4.96 5.60 -5.89
N TYR A 11 6.08 5.64 -6.62
CA TYR A 11 6.77 4.44 -7.06
C TYR A 11 7.26 3.61 -5.85
N CYS A 12 7.81 4.25 -4.83
CA CYS A 12 8.22 3.58 -3.60
C CYS A 12 7.02 3.02 -2.82
N ILE A 13 5.91 3.78 -2.72
CA ILE A 13 4.67 3.23 -2.14
C ILE A 13 4.30 1.92 -2.84
N GLY A 14 4.35 1.88 -4.17
CA GLY A 14 4.05 0.67 -4.95
C GLY A 14 5.00 -0.50 -4.64
N ILE A 15 6.31 -0.23 -4.45
CA ILE A 15 7.25 -1.28 -4.03
C ILE A 15 6.87 -1.86 -2.66
N PHE A 16 6.50 -1.00 -1.69
CA PHE A 16 6.23 -1.43 -0.32
C PHE A 16 4.83 -2.00 -0.12
N SER A 17 3.82 -1.54 -0.87
CA SER A 17 2.48 -2.10 -0.85
C SER A 17 2.33 -3.37 -1.70
N GLY A 18 3.23 -3.59 -2.66
CA GLY A 18 3.09 -4.64 -3.69
C GLY A 18 2.14 -4.25 -4.84
N GLU A 19 1.60 -3.03 -4.82
CA GLU A 19 0.61 -2.55 -5.78
C GLU A 19 1.26 -1.78 -6.92
N LYS A 20 0.72 -1.92 -8.14
CA LYS A 20 1.16 -1.15 -9.31
C LYS A 20 0.46 0.19 -9.46
N ASP A 21 -0.66 0.35 -8.78
CA ASP A 21 -1.51 1.51 -8.83
C ASP A 21 -1.60 2.13 -7.43
N THR A 22 -1.01 3.29 -7.28
CA THR A 22 -0.86 3.95 -5.99
C THR A 22 -1.52 5.32 -5.98
N ILE A 23 -2.04 5.70 -4.83
CA ILE A 23 -2.69 6.98 -4.63
C ILE A 23 -2.06 7.67 -3.42
N SER A 24 -1.79 8.97 -3.57
CA SER A 24 -1.35 9.83 -2.46
C SER A 24 -2.02 11.20 -2.54
N THR A 25 -2.07 11.90 -1.42
CA THR A 25 -2.47 13.30 -1.38
C THR A 25 -1.23 14.18 -1.45
N SER A 26 -1.32 15.26 -2.23
CA SER A 26 -0.29 16.29 -2.27
C SER A 26 -0.91 17.68 -2.14
N ILE A 27 -0.05 18.68 -2.05
CA ILE A 27 -0.46 20.06 -1.82
C ILE A 27 0.13 20.98 -2.89
N HIS A 28 -0.66 21.96 -3.29
CA HIS A 28 -0.23 23.03 -4.18
C HIS A 28 -0.45 24.39 -3.52
N SER A 29 0.41 25.36 -3.81
CA SER A 29 0.35 26.69 -3.20
C SER A 29 -0.94 27.48 -3.50
N GLY A 30 -1.75 27.05 -4.47
CA GLY A 30 -2.93 27.77 -4.92
C GLY A 30 -2.65 29.10 -5.63
N ARG A 31 -1.38 29.51 -5.73
CA ARG A 31 -0.96 30.79 -6.33
C ARG A 31 -0.63 30.62 -7.81
N THR A 32 -1.61 30.16 -8.58
CA THR A 32 -1.47 29.91 -10.02
C THR A 32 -1.47 31.18 -10.87
N ASP A 33 -1.91 32.30 -10.31
CA ASP A 33 -1.99 33.61 -10.99
C ASP A 33 -1.12 34.63 -10.25
N GLY A 34 -0.35 35.41 -10.99
CA GLY A 34 0.53 36.43 -10.43
C GLY A 34 -0.20 37.48 -9.54
N ARG A 35 -1.52 37.64 -9.72
CA ARG A 35 -2.35 38.48 -8.85
C ARG A 35 -2.43 37.91 -7.43
N TRP A 36 -2.37 36.63 -7.27
CA TRP A 36 -2.45 35.94 -5.98
C TRP A 36 -1.10 35.72 -5.32
N ALA A 37 0.00 35.91 -6.04
CA ALA A 37 1.34 35.74 -5.54
C ALA A 37 1.66 36.55 -4.30
N ARG A 38 1.01 37.73 -4.17
CA ARG A 38 1.20 38.69 -3.05
C ARG A 38 0.10 38.66 -1.99
N LEU A 39 -0.89 37.78 -2.12
CA LEU A 39 -1.91 37.63 -1.10
C LEU A 39 -1.36 36.90 0.12
N ALA A 40 -1.58 37.48 1.30
CA ALA A 40 -1.34 36.81 2.56
C ALA A 40 -2.55 35.93 2.89
N GLY A 41 -2.32 34.69 3.26
CA GLY A 41 -3.35 33.77 3.70
C GLY A 41 -3.17 32.35 3.18
N PRO A 42 -3.92 31.39 3.72
CA PRO A 42 -3.89 29.99 3.30
C PRO A 42 -4.62 29.84 1.96
N LEU A 43 -3.87 29.83 0.87
CA LEU A 43 -4.39 29.62 -0.50
C LEU A 43 -4.04 28.22 -1.02
N PHE A 44 -3.44 27.38 -0.18
CA PHE A 44 -3.05 26.04 -0.59
C PHE A 44 -4.27 25.17 -0.92
N LEU A 45 -4.07 24.31 -1.90
CA LEU A 45 -5.06 23.33 -2.37
C LEU A 45 -4.45 21.95 -2.23
N THR A 46 -5.19 21.03 -1.65
CA THR A 46 -4.81 19.61 -1.66
C THR A 46 -5.36 18.94 -2.91
N TYR A 47 -4.63 17.98 -3.44
CA TYR A 47 -5.08 17.20 -4.59
C TYR A 47 -4.63 15.74 -4.46
N VAL A 48 -5.39 14.86 -5.07
CA VAL A 48 -5.06 13.43 -5.14
C VAL A 48 -4.22 13.19 -6.38
N PHE A 49 -3.12 12.47 -6.19
CA PHE A 49 -2.24 12.02 -7.25
C PHE A 49 -2.29 10.49 -7.33
N ARG A 50 -2.52 9.97 -8.54
CA ARG A 50 -2.52 8.53 -8.84
C ARG A 50 -1.34 8.22 -9.72
N CYS A 51 -0.56 7.20 -9.36
CA CYS A 51 0.57 6.71 -10.14
C CYS A 51 0.36 5.25 -10.49
N THR A 52 0.20 4.95 -11.77
CA THR A 52 0.10 3.58 -12.27
C THR A 52 1.43 3.20 -12.92
N GLN A 53 2.08 2.15 -12.42
CA GLN A 53 3.38 1.69 -12.88
C GLN A 53 3.22 0.66 -14.00
N HIS A 54 3.55 1.04 -15.23
CA HIS A 54 3.55 0.14 -16.37
C HIS A 54 4.97 -0.40 -16.65
N PRO A 55 5.22 -1.73 -16.59
CA PRO A 55 6.57 -2.30 -16.72
C PRO A 55 7.28 -1.98 -18.05
N HIS A 56 6.52 -1.68 -19.10
CA HIS A 56 7.05 -1.38 -20.44
C HIS A 56 7.16 0.11 -20.73
N GLU A 57 6.85 0.95 -19.76
CA GLU A 57 6.89 2.40 -19.88
C GLU A 57 8.30 2.94 -19.68
N THR A 58 8.58 4.08 -20.33
CA THR A 58 9.81 4.84 -20.06
C THR A 58 9.61 5.78 -18.87
N VAL A 59 10.68 6.06 -18.13
CA VAL A 59 10.68 7.02 -17.03
C VAL A 59 10.27 8.42 -17.50
N ASP A 60 10.71 8.84 -18.69
CA ASP A 60 10.34 10.12 -19.28
C ASP A 60 8.82 10.21 -19.54
N HIS A 61 8.19 9.14 -20.04
CA HIS A 61 6.76 9.09 -20.25
C HIS A 61 6.00 9.13 -18.91
N LEU A 62 6.43 8.35 -17.91
CA LEU A 62 5.85 8.34 -16.57
C LEU A 62 5.90 9.75 -15.94
N LEU A 63 7.04 10.44 -16.00
CA LEU A 63 7.18 11.80 -15.46
C LEU A 63 6.34 12.83 -16.24
N LYS A 64 6.23 12.72 -17.56
CA LYS A 64 5.36 13.59 -18.36
C LYS A 64 3.89 13.38 -18.03
N THR A 65 3.46 12.13 -17.91
CA THR A 65 2.08 11.78 -17.52
C THR A 65 1.75 12.32 -16.13
N ALA A 66 2.67 12.16 -15.17
CA ALA A 66 2.54 12.71 -13.83
C ALA A 66 2.44 14.24 -13.83
N GLY A 67 3.28 14.92 -14.61
CA GLY A 67 3.22 16.38 -14.77
C GLY A 67 1.90 16.85 -15.38
N GLN A 68 1.42 16.16 -16.41
CA GLN A 68 0.14 16.48 -17.03
C GLN A 68 -1.02 16.28 -16.05
N GLN A 69 -1.04 15.18 -15.30
CA GLN A 69 -2.07 14.92 -14.29
C GLN A 69 -2.13 16.03 -13.22
N ILE A 70 -0.98 16.48 -12.72
CA ILE A 70 -0.91 17.59 -11.75
C ILE A 70 -1.53 18.85 -12.37
N MET A 71 -1.19 19.20 -13.62
CA MET A 71 -1.74 20.36 -14.30
C MET A 71 -3.24 20.26 -14.53
N ASP A 72 -3.75 19.10 -14.89
CA ASP A 72 -5.18 18.87 -15.12
C ASP A 72 -5.97 18.91 -13.80
N THR A 73 -5.41 18.36 -12.74
CA THR A 73 -6.00 18.42 -11.39
C THR A 73 -6.12 19.88 -10.92
N MET A 74 -5.14 20.73 -11.20
CA MET A 74 -5.21 22.15 -10.88
C MET A 74 -6.31 22.90 -11.66
N ARG A 75 -6.64 22.42 -12.86
CA ARG A 75 -7.73 23.00 -13.68
C ARG A 75 -9.12 22.55 -13.24
N CYS A 76 -9.20 21.33 -12.74
CA CYS A 76 -10.44 20.63 -12.37
C CYS A 76 -10.52 20.39 -10.85
N TYR A 77 -10.16 21.39 -10.05
CA TYR A 77 -10.08 21.25 -8.60
C TYR A 77 -11.39 20.80 -7.97
N ILE A 78 -11.32 19.68 -7.23
CA ILE A 78 -12.41 19.14 -6.41
C ILE A 78 -11.92 19.08 -4.96
N SER A 79 -12.50 19.92 -4.10
CA SER A 79 -12.05 20.14 -2.71
C SER A 79 -12.28 18.96 -1.75
N THR A 80 -12.99 17.93 -2.17
CA THR A 80 -13.47 16.84 -1.29
C THR A 80 -12.75 15.52 -1.44
N LEU A 81 -11.78 15.41 -2.37
CA LEU A 81 -11.00 14.20 -2.56
C LEU A 81 -9.72 14.26 -1.73
N HIS A 82 -9.61 13.41 -0.74
CA HIS A 82 -8.41 13.20 0.06
C HIS A 82 -8.08 11.71 0.10
N ALA A 83 -6.80 11.36 -0.12
CA ALA A 83 -6.23 10.09 0.28
C ALA A 83 -5.49 10.36 1.59
N ASP A 84 -6.19 10.22 2.70
CA ASP A 84 -5.78 10.77 4.01
C ASP A 84 -4.53 10.13 4.63
N GLU A 85 -4.04 9.02 4.06
CA GLU A 85 -2.99 8.23 4.69
C GLU A 85 -1.59 8.59 4.24
N MET A 86 -1.39 8.78 2.94
CA MET A 86 -0.08 8.97 2.34
C MET A 86 0.03 10.39 1.78
N PHE A 87 0.57 11.30 2.59
CA PHE A 87 0.68 12.71 2.23
C PHE A 87 2.10 13.06 1.80
N PHE A 88 2.21 13.75 0.67
CA PHE A 88 3.47 14.24 0.11
C PHE A 88 3.45 15.74 -0.06
N GLN A 89 4.52 16.41 0.33
CA GLN A 89 4.67 17.85 0.17
C GLN A 89 6.06 18.20 -0.38
N TYR A 90 6.09 18.83 -1.54
CA TYR A 90 7.30 19.45 -2.06
C TYR A 90 7.30 20.94 -1.72
N GLN A 91 8.25 21.38 -0.93
CA GLN A 91 8.38 22.78 -0.52
C GLN A 91 9.55 23.51 -1.20
N GLY A 92 10.56 22.77 -1.68
CA GLY A 92 11.76 23.39 -2.22
C GLY A 92 12.42 24.29 -1.17
N ASP A 93 12.80 25.47 -1.61
CA ASP A 93 13.47 26.51 -0.78
C ASP A 93 12.51 27.54 -0.13
N ILE A 94 11.21 27.40 -0.32
CA ILE A 94 10.20 28.38 0.14
C ILE A 94 10.28 28.68 1.64
N LEU A 95 10.73 27.70 2.44
CA LEU A 95 10.86 27.84 3.89
C LEU A 95 12.26 28.26 4.37
N ASN A 96 13.20 28.52 3.47
CA ASN A 96 14.56 28.99 3.81
C ASN A 96 14.57 30.52 4.05
N VAL A 97 13.65 30.98 4.89
CA VAL A 97 13.56 32.37 5.29
C VAL A 97 14.44 32.58 6.53
N ASN A 98 15.60 33.17 6.35
CA ASN A 98 16.53 33.48 7.43
C ASN A 98 16.25 34.83 8.09
N GLU A 99 15.42 35.64 7.45
CA GLU A 99 15.12 37.00 7.91
C GLU A 99 13.70 37.43 7.47
N ILE A 100 12.96 38.07 8.34
CA ILE A 100 11.66 38.65 8.07
C ILE A 100 11.71 40.14 8.52
N GLY A 101 11.60 41.05 7.57
CA GLY A 101 11.59 42.48 7.85
C GLY A 101 12.84 43.02 8.58
N GLY A 102 14.03 42.44 8.28
CA GLY A 102 15.30 42.81 8.94
C GLY A 102 15.58 42.10 10.28
N ALA A 103 14.67 41.23 10.74
CA ALA A 103 14.87 40.45 11.95
C ALA A 103 15.18 38.99 11.64
N PRO A 104 16.13 38.34 12.33
CA PRO A 104 16.42 36.93 12.14
C PRO A 104 15.18 36.06 12.34
N ALA A 105 14.91 35.18 11.38
CA ALA A 105 13.82 34.22 11.47
C ALA A 105 14.33 32.85 11.91
N VAL A 106 13.70 32.28 12.93
CA VAL A 106 13.98 30.94 13.41
C VAL A 106 12.76 30.06 13.13
N ARG A 107 12.97 28.98 12.37
CA ARG A 107 11.93 28.00 12.13
C ARG A 107 11.63 27.22 13.42
N GLN A 108 10.41 27.35 13.91
CA GLN A 108 9.92 26.45 14.96
C GLN A 108 9.36 25.18 14.35
N LYS A 109 9.79 24.02 14.88
CA LYS A 109 9.15 22.75 14.58
C LYS A 109 7.80 22.72 15.32
N VAL A 110 6.73 22.85 14.61
CA VAL A 110 5.38 22.63 15.15
C VAL A 110 5.01 21.18 14.83
N GLN A 111 4.73 20.42 15.88
CA GLN A 111 4.28 19.05 15.73
C GLN A 111 2.78 19.09 15.43
N LEU A 112 2.42 18.79 14.17
CA LEU A 112 1.04 18.62 13.75
C LEU A 112 0.83 17.13 13.50
N ASP A 113 0.24 16.44 14.44
CA ASP A 113 0.03 14.98 14.41
C ASP A 113 -1.22 14.55 13.63
N SER A 114 -1.65 15.35 12.66
CA SER A 114 -2.92 15.10 11.96
C SER A 114 -2.85 14.06 10.85
N LEU A 115 -1.66 13.72 10.34
CA LEU A 115 -1.51 12.82 9.19
C LEU A 115 -0.74 11.56 9.56
N PRO A 116 -1.23 10.37 9.18
CA PRO A 116 -0.56 9.09 9.48
C PRO A 116 0.84 8.97 8.91
N PHE A 117 1.04 9.51 7.71
CA PHE A 117 2.32 9.51 7.00
C PHE A 117 2.44 10.78 6.17
N HIS A 118 3.45 11.59 6.46
CA HIS A 118 3.68 12.86 5.79
C HIS A 118 5.16 13.03 5.45
N LEU A 119 5.48 12.95 4.16
CA LEU A 119 6.81 13.22 3.64
C LEU A 119 6.89 14.64 3.08
N GLN A 120 7.82 15.43 3.61
CA GLN A 120 8.18 16.74 3.06
C GLN A 120 9.54 16.70 2.40
N VAL A 121 9.64 17.28 1.20
CA VAL A 121 10.90 17.50 0.49
C VAL A 121 11.21 18.98 0.50
N MET A 122 12.37 19.33 1.02
CA MET A 122 12.87 20.69 1.12
C MET A 122 14.26 20.77 0.47
N SER A 123 14.69 21.96 0.10
CA SER A 123 16.02 22.21 -0.45
C SER A 123 16.70 23.40 0.23
N ASP A 124 18.01 23.35 0.32
CA ASP A 124 18.87 24.47 0.74
C ASP A 124 20.12 24.54 -0.14
N SER A 125 21.08 25.36 0.19
CA SER A 125 22.33 25.51 -0.56
C SER A 125 23.19 24.24 -0.63
N ARG A 126 22.91 23.21 0.16
CA ARG A 126 23.60 21.92 0.19
C ARG A 126 22.90 20.84 -0.62
N GLY A 127 21.65 21.05 -1.01
CA GLY A 127 20.84 20.11 -1.76
C GLY A 127 19.46 19.88 -1.15
N TYR A 128 18.90 18.69 -1.42
CA TYR A 128 17.60 18.30 -0.90
C TYR A 128 17.73 17.59 0.44
N TYR A 129 16.73 17.79 1.28
CA TYR A 129 16.58 17.05 2.53
C TYR A 129 15.11 16.72 2.77
N TYR A 130 14.89 15.67 3.55
CA TYR A 130 13.57 15.12 3.79
C TYR A 130 13.18 15.29 5.26
N GLU A 131 11.92 15.58 5.51
CA GLU A 131 11.29 15.49 6.83
C GLU A 131 10.12 14.52 6.73
N LEU A 132 10.24 13.37 7.42
CA LEU A 132 9.20 12.37 7.49
C LEU A 132 8.54 12.43 8.86
N ARG A 133 7.22 12.61 8.87
CA ARG A 133 6.38 12.53 10.06
C ARG A 133 5.45 11.34 9.90
N TYR A 134 5.33 10.57 10.95
CA TYR A 134 4.54 9.35 10.91
C TYR A 134 3.97 8.99 12.28
N TRP A 135 2.97 8.15 12.32
CA TRP A 135 2.45 7.61 13.54
C TRP A 135 3.18 6.32 13.91
N SER A 136 3.89 6.35 15.02
CA SER A 136 4.75 5.24 15.48
C SER A 136 3.97 3.97 15.86
N ASN A 137 2.66 4.07 16.07
CA ASN A 137 1.80 2.90 16.30
C ASN A 137 1.37 2.18 15.01
N ARG A 138 1.70 2.75 13.83
CA ARG A 138 1.35 2.20 12.51
C ARG A 138 2.56 1.83 11.66
N PHE A 139 3.65 2.52 11.85
CA PHE A 139 4.85 2.38 11.03
C PHE A 139 6.05 2.08 11.90
N ASP A 140 6.81 1.07 11.52
CA ASP A 140 8.09 0.73 12.14
C ASP A 140 9.20 1.65 11.61
N GLU A 141 10.01 2.21 12.52
CA GLU A 141 11.06 3.16 12.17
C GLU A 141 12.08 2.58 11.19
N LYS A 142 12.49 1.32 11.38
CA LYS A 142 13.46 0.66 10.49
C LYS A 142 12.90 0.44 9.08
N GLN A 143 11.60 0.14 8.97
CA GLN A 143 10.96 0.05 7.65
C GLN A 143 10.96 1.41 6.96
N LEU A 144 10.73 2.49 7.72
CA LEU A 144 10.74 3.85 7.18
C LEU A 144 12.14 4.31 6.77
N GLU A 145 13.18 3.92 7.52
CA GLU A 145 14.57 4.15 7.10
C GLU A 145 14.85 3.48 5.74
N ILE A 146 14.42 2.22 5.57
CA ILE A 146 14.55 1.52 4.29
C ILE A 146 13.75 2.22 3.19
N PHE A 147 12.51 2.66 3.48
CA PHE A 147 11.69 3.43 2.54
C PHE A 147 12.40 4.70 2.09
N MET A 148 13.01 5.44 3.00
CA MET A 148 13.74 6.68 2.68
C MET A 148 14.97 6.41 1.82
N ILE A 149 15.74 5.36 2.12
CA ILE A 149 16.86 4.93 1.26
C ILE A 149 16.36 4.57 -0.15
N CYS A 150 15.26 3.81 -0.24
CA CYS A 150 14.65 3.51 -1.54
C CYS A 150 14.25 4.80 -2.28
N MET A 151 13.62 5.75 -1.58
CA MET A 151 13.19 7.01 -2.15
C MET A 151 14.35 7.79 -2.77
N GLU A 152 15.47 7.95 -2.05
CA GLU A 152 16.67 8.62 -2.55
C GLU A 152 17.22 7.94 -3.80
N ARG A 153 17.38 6.62 -3.76
CA ARG A 153 17.92 5.84 -4.90
C ARG A 153 17.01 5.86 -6.12
N ILE A 154 15.68 5.83 -5.92
CA ILE A 154 14.73 5.92 -7.02
C ILE A 154 14.73 7.31 -7.64
N VAL A 155 14.81 8.39 -6.85
CA VAL A 155 14.97 9.75 -7.37
C VAL A 155 16.22 9.87 -8.23
N GLU A 156 17.38 9.39 -7.75
CA GLU A 156 18.63 9.37 -8.51
C GLU A 156 18.49 8.54 -9.80
N ALA A 157 17.92 7.34 -9.70
CA ALA A 157 17.74 6.46 -10.84
C ALA A 157 16.81 7.06 -11.91
N MET A 158 15.76 7.75 -11.54
CA MET A 158 14.83 8.39 -12.48
C MET A 158 15.46 9.48 -13.34
N LEU A 159 16.63 10.00 -12.96
CA LEU A 159 17.35 10.99 -13.77
C LEU A 159 18.08 10.36 -14.96
N ASP A 160 18.54 9.11 -14.83
CA ASP A 160 19.43 8.49 -15.81
C ASP A 160 18.89 7.17 -16.40
N GLU A 161 18.02 6.44 -15.69
CA GLU A 161 17.47 5.16 -16.14
C GLU A 161 16.23 5.37 -17.02
N PRO A 162 16.26 4.97 -18.29
CA PRO A 162 15.14 5.21 -19.20
C PRO A 162 13.93 4.28 -18.95
N SER A 163 14.09 3.17 -18.22
CA SER A 163 13.07 2.13 -18.09
C SER A 163 12.49 2.03 -16.67
N VAL A 164 11.18 2.21 -16.51
CA VAL A 164 10.48 2.03 -15.24
C VAL A 164 10.73 0.64 -14.65
N ARG A 165 10.78 -0.40 -15.51
CA ARG A 165 11.04 -1.78 -15.07
C ARG A 165 12.38 -1.93 -14.37
N ARG A 166 13.40 -1.11 -14.73
CA ARG A 166 14.76 -1.21 -14.21
C ARG A 166 15.03 -0.36 -12.98
N LEU A 167 14.15 0.57 -12.64
CA LEU A 167 14.33 1.45 -11.48
C LEU A 167 14.63 0.67 -10.19
N LYS A 168 13.87 -0.40 -9.92
CA LYS A 168 14.08 -1.23 -8.72
C LYS A 168 15.47 -1.88 -8.66
N SER A 169 16.14 -2.11 -9.80
CA SER A 169 17.48 -2.69 -9.84
C SER A 169 18.58 -1.74 -9.37
N HIS A 170 18.29 -0.45 -9.20
CA HIS A 170 19.21 0.53 -8.64
C HIS A 170 19.19 0.57 -7.10
N LEU A 171 18.29 -0.16 -6.47
CA LEU A 171 18.26 -0.26 -5.01
C LEU A 171 19.43 -1.11 -4.50
N PRO A 172 20.07 -0.73 -3.36
CA PRO A 172 21.16 -1.47 -2.77
C PRO A 172 20.78 -2.91 -2.39
N GLU A 173 21.69 -3.86 -2.65
CA GLU A 173 21.45 -5.29 -2.37
C GLU A 173 21.14 -5.58 -0.89
N ASN A 174 21.72 -4.83 0.03
CA ASN A 174 21.52 -5.00 1.46
C ASN A 174 20.10 -4.65 1.92
N LEU A 175 19.29 -4.02 1.08
CA LEU A 175 17.87 -3.79 1.36
C LEU A 175 17.00 -5.01 1.05
N PHE A 176 17.55 -6.02 0.42
CA PHE A 176 16.83 -7.23 0.02
C PHE A 176 17.24 -8.42 0.87
N PRO A 177 16.26 -9.17 1.43
CA PRO A 177 16.58 -10.45 2.07
C PRO A 177 17.19 -11.42 1.06
N LYS A 178 18.22 -12.14 1.45
CA LYS A 178 18.84 -13.16 0.57
C LYS A 178 17.82 -14.26 0.24
N HIS A 179 17.23 -14.83 1.26
CA HIS A 179 16.17 -15.82 1.25
C HIS A 179 15.62 -15.91 2.68
N TYR A 180 14.54 -16.64 2.86
CA TYR A 180 13.95 -16.94 4.15
C TYR A 180 13.75 -18.45 4.29
N PHE A 181 13.80 -18.96 5.51
CA PHE A 181 13.41 -20.33 5.82
C PHE A 181 12.11 -20.31 6.59
N ILE A 182 11.10 -21.01 6.06
CA ILE A 182 9.79 -21.10 6.67
C ILE A 182 9.50 -22.56 7.02
N LYS A 183 8.92 -22.82 8.17
CA LYS A 183 8.48 -24.17 8.54
C LYS A 183 7.39 -24.65 7.59
N ALA A 184 7.53 -25.88 7.08
CA ALA A 184 6.56 -26.49 6.18
C ALA A 184 5.15 -26.51 6.79
N GLU A 185 5.03 -26.75 8.09
CA GLU A 185 3.76 -26.69 8.82
C GLU A 185 3.08 -25.31 8.72
N THR A 186 3.84 -24.23 8.83
CA THR A 186 3.31 -22.86 8.71
C THR A 186 2.73 -22.63 7.32
N VAL A 187 3.47 -23.05 6.27
CA VAL A 187 2.97 -22.93 4.89
C VAL A 187 1.73 -23.79 4.70
N ASN A 188 1.73 -25.04 5.16
CA ASN A 188 0.58 -25.95 5.05
C ASN A 188 -0.68 -25.37 5.71
N ARG A 189 -0.55 -24.77 6.89
CA ARG A 189 -1.66 -24.17 7.62
C ARG A 189 -2.22 -22.96 6.89
N THR A 190 -1.35 -22.11 6.34
CA THR A 190 -1.73 -20.86 5.69
C THR A 190 -2.30 -21.07 4.29
N VAL A 191 -1.80 -22.08 3.55
CA VAL A 191 -2.20 -22.34 2.15
C VAL A 191 -3.32 -23.37 2.04
N GLY A 192 -3.61 -24.10 3.12
CA GLY A 192 -4.58 -25.20 3.09
C GLY A 192 -4.14 -26.44 2.28
N TYR A 193 -2.88 -26.49 1.83
CA TYR A 193 -2.29 -27.61 1.10
C TYR A 193 -1.25 -28.34 1.94
N ARG A 194 -1.20 -29.66 1.83
CA ARG A 194 -0.14 -30.46 2.43
C ARG A 194 1.13 -30.35 1.59
N LEU A 195 2.15 -29.66 2.10
CA LEU A 195 3.43 -29.51 1.41
C LEU A 195 4.22 -30.82 1.36
N ILE A 196 4.08 -31.69 2.38
CA ILE A 196 4.80 -33.00 2.48
C ILE A 196 3.88 -33.95 3.21
N GLU A 197 3.69 -35.18 2.69
CA GLU A 197 2.85 -36.19 3.34
C GLU A 197 3.45 -36.77 4.61
N ASP A 198 4.80 -36.73 4.78
CA ASP A 198 5.53 -37.42 5.85
C ASP A 198 6.59 -36.57 6.58
N ALA A 199 6.55 -35.23 6.50
CA ALA A 199 7.54 -34.42 7.21
C ALA A 199 7.15 -34.16 8.65
N ASP A 200 8.00 -34.53 9.57
CA ASP A 200 8.03 -34.00 10.93
C ASP A 200 7.93 -32.45 10.82
N GLY A 201 7.06 -31.82 11.63
CA GLY A 201 6.69 -30.40 11.53
C GLY A 201 7.85 -29.40 11.61
N ASP A 202 9.09 -29.82 11.72
CA ASP A 202 10.31 -29.03 11.80
C ASP A 202 11.06 -28.86 10.45
N THR A 203 10.56 -29.42 9.36
CA THR A 203 11.22 -29.23 8.05
C THR A 203 11.16 -27.77 7.61
N GLU A 204 12.32 -27.18 7.41
CA GLU A 204 12.46 -25.83 6.88
C GLU A 204 12.50 -25.82 5.36
N VAL A 205 11.72 -24.94 4.77
CA VAL A 205 11.62 -24.72 3.33
C VAL A 205 12.20 -23.37 2.98
N LYS A 206 13.07 -23.31 1.98
CA LYS A 206 13.62 -22.07 1.50
C LYS A 206 12.56 -21.26 0.73
N ALA A 207 12.40 -20.00 1.10
CA ALA A 207 11.37 -19.14 0.55
C ALA A 207 11.91 -17.79 0.09
N TYR A 208 11.16 -17.13 -0.79
CA TYR A 208 11.41 -15.79 -1.28
C TYR A 208 10.11 -15.00 -1.32
N VAL A 209 10.19 -13.71 -1.05
CA VAL A 209 9.08 -12.77 -1.30
C VAL A 209 9.42 -11.95 -2.54
N MET A 210 8.57 -12.04 -3.57
CA MET A 210 8.83 -11.44 -4.88
C MET A 210 7.62 -10.72 -5.44
N ASP A 211 7.89 -9.78 -6.36
CA ASP A 211 6.86 -9.13 -7.17
C ASP A 211 6.45 -10.01 -8.38
N ASP A 212 5.44 -9.57 -9.14
CA ASP A 212 4.94 -10.27 -10.34
C ASP A 212 6.01 -10.45 -11.44
N ALA A 213 7.10 -9.70 -11.40
CA ALA A 213 8.23 -9.85 -12.32
C ALA A 213 9.32 -10.78 -11.76
N CYS A 214 9.02 -11.54 -10.71
CA CYS A 214 9.94 -12.44 -10.01
C CYS A 214 11.19 -11.74 -9.45
N ARG A 215 11.08 -10.47 -9.06
CA ARG A 215 12.13 -9.72 -8.39
C ARG A 215 11.85 -9.69 -6.90
N LYS A 216 12.89 -9.88 -6.07
CA LYS A 216 12.76 -9.82 -4.62
C LYS A 216 12.15 -8.50 -4.17
N GLN A 217 11.36 -8.54 -3.10
CA GLN A 217 10.93 -7.36 -2.39
C GLN A 217 11.98 -6.92 -1.37
N PRO A 218 12.16 -5.61 -1.15
CA PRO A 218 12.98 -5.12 -0.05
C PRO A 218 12.34 -5.48 1.30
N PHE A 219 13.12 -5.37 2.37
CA PHE A 219 12.57 -5.53 3.71
C PHE A 219 11.38 -4.59 3.94
N GLY A 220 10.28 -5.15 4.44
CA GLY A 220 9.01 -4.45 4.64
C GLY A 220 8.11 -4.36 3.41
N GLY A 221 8.60 -4.69 2.21
CA GLY A 221 7.83 -4.67 0.98
C GLY A 221 6.94 -5.91 0.81
N TRP A 222 5.66 -5.70 0.51
CA TRP A 222 4.72 -6.78 0.19
C TRP A 222 4.98 -7.39 -1.19
N GLY A 223 4.81 -8.68 -1.28
CA GLY A 223 4.89 -9.45 -2.51
C GLY A 223 4.25 -10.82 -2.34
N THR A 224 4.43 -11.69 -3.32
CA THR A 224 3.97 -13.08 -3.23
C THR A 224 5.06 -13.97 -2.64
N LEU A 225 4.67 -14.87 -1.75
CA LEU A 225 5.54 -15.90 -1.21
C LEU A 225 5.78 -16.98 -2.25
N TYR A 226 7.05 -17.28 -2.51
CA TYR A 226 7.51 -18.39 -3.34
C TYR A 226 8.32 -19.36 -2.49
N ILE A 227 8.12 -20.65 -2.69
CA ILE A 227 8.86 -21.73 -2.00
C ILE A 227 9.72 -22.50 -3.00
N MET A 228 10.90 -22.95 -2.56
CA MET A 228 11.87 -23.63 -3.41
C MET A 228 11.77 -25.13 -3.34
N ASP A 229 11.86 -25.78 -4.52
CA ASP A 229 12.08 -27.23 -4.70
C ASP A 229 11.12 -28.20 -3.98
N HIS A 230 9.93 -27.72 -3.59
CA HIS A 230 8.89 -28.60 -3.07
C HIS A 230 7.76 -28.81 -4.10
N PRO A 231 7.71 -29.92 -4.81
CA PRO A 231 6.61 -30.25 -5.68
C PRO A 231 5.39 -30.58 -4.83
N THR A 232 4.52 -29.60 -4.67
CA THR A 232 3.23 -29.80 -4.00
C THR A 232 2.14 -30.04 -5.01
N ALA A 233 1.30 -31.01 -4.73
CA ALA A 233 0.05 -31.17 -5.46
C ALA A 233 -0.80 -29.90 -5.19
N GLY A 234 -0.97 -29.03 -6.20
CA GLY A 234 -1.83 -27.87 -6.09
C GLY A 234 -1.24 -26.54 -6.55
N PHE A 235 0.07 -26.33 -6.50
CA PHE A 235 0.66 -25.12 -7.06
C PHE A 235 0.77 -25.21 -8.57
N LYS A 236 0.00 -24.37 -9.27
CA LYS A 236 -0.05 -24.41 -10.75
C LYS A 236 1.12 -23.67 -11.39
N ASP A 237 1.59 -22.61 -10.74
CA ASP A 237 2.58 -21.72 -11.30
C ASP A 237 3.96 -21.96 -10.70
N LYS A 238 4.90 -22.25 -11.59
CA LYS A 238 6.31 -22.46 -11.26
C LYS A 238 7.20 -21.60 -12.14
N VAL A 239 8.28 -21.09 -11.57
CA VAL A 239 9.28 -20.31 -12.29
C VAL A 239 10.68 -20.86 -12.00
N THR A 240 11.58 -20.75 -12.97
CA THR A 240 13.01 -21.03 -12.72
C THR A 240 13.51 -20.01 -11.69
N ASN A 241 14.23 -20.48 -10.68
CA ASN A 241 14.78 -19.61 -9.66
C ASN A 241 15.79 -18.60 -10.26
N PRO A 242 15.51 -17.30 -10.30
CA PRO A 242 16.42 -16.31 -10.85
C PRO A 242 17.62 -16.00 -9.93
N TYR A 243 17.64 -16.57 -8.71
CA TYR A 243 18.65 -16.27 -7.68
C TYR A 243 19.53 -17.49 -7.34
N GLY A 244 19.43 -18.56 -8.12
CA GLY A 244 20.23 -19.78 -7.90
C GLY A 244 19.64 -21.01 -8.60
N PRO A 245 20.17 -22.19 -8.34
CA PRO A 245 19.61 -23.42 -8.89
C PRO A 245 18.23 -23.71 -8.29
N GLY A 246 17.40 -24.45 -9.03
CA GLY A 246 16.11 -24.96 -8.58
C GLY A 246 14.89 -24.24 -9.18
N VAL A 247 13.73 -24.66 -8.73
CA VAL A 247 12.43 -24.17 -9.18
C VAL A 247 11.69 -23.53 -7.99
N LEU A 248 11.04 -22.41 -8.25
CA LEU A 248 10.21 -21.72 -7.28
C LEU A 248 8.74 -21.95 -7.61
N TYR A 249 7.97 -22.25 -6.59
CA TYR A 249 6.51 -22.45 -6.67
C TYR A 249 5.80 -21.27 -6.03
N GLN A 250 4.90 -20.64 -6.79
CA GLN A 250 4.09 -19.53 -6.32
C GLN A 250 2.98 -20.04 -5.41
N THR A 251 2.92 -19.54 -4.18
CA THR A 251 1.93 -19.99 -3.19
C THR A 251 0.60 -19.25 -3.28
N GLY A 252 0.58 -18.08 -3.92
CA GLY A 252 -0.58 -17.16 -3.89
C GLY A 252 -0.74 -16.37 -2.59
N ILE A 253 0.12 -16.61 -1.60
CA ILE A 253 0.08 -15.90 -0.31
C ILE A 253 0.84 -14.59 -0.45
N ALA A 254 0.20 -13.49 -0.07
CA ALA A 254 0.90 -12.22 0.12
C ALA A 254 1.76 -12.27 1.39
N ALA A 255 3.00 -11.81 1.26
CA ALA A 255 3.98 -11.88 2.34
C ALA A 255 4.93 -10.68 2.28
N ARG A 256 5.56 -10.38 3.41
CA ARG A 256 6.72 -9.49 3.51
C ARG A 256 7.71 -10.01 4.56
N ILE A 257 8.99 -9.66 4.38
CA ILE A 257 10.02 -9.94 5.37
C ILE A 257 10.36 -8.62 6.04
N LEU A 258 10.20 -8.56 7.36
CA LEU A 258 10.46 -7.38 8.16
C LEU A 258 11.98 -7.17 8.37
N PRO A 259 12.44 -5.95 8.74
CA PRO A 259 13.86 -5.67 8.95
C PRO A 259 14.53 -6.52 10.05
N ASP A 260 13.75 -7.04 11.00
CA ASP A 260 14.22 -7.97 12.03
C ASP A 260 14.33 -9.42 11.56
N GLY A 261 13.96 -9.69 10.29
CA GLY A 261 13.94 -11.01 9.69
C GLY A 261 12.65 -11.81 9.90
N THR A 262 11.64 -11.23 10.55
CA THR A 262 10.33 -11.87 10.73
C THR A 262 9.58 -11.92 9.39
N LEU A 263 8.98 -13.08 9.08
CA LEU A 263 8.07 -13.23 7.95
C LEU A 263 6.65 -12.91 8.42
N ASP A 264 6.06 -11.91 7.78
CA ASP A 264 4.68 -11.50 7.96
C ASP A 264 3.86 -12.01 6.77
N LEU A 265 2.82 -12.77 7.04
CA LEU A 265 1.95 -13.42 6.04
C LEU A 265 0.56 -12.79 6.10
N LEU A 266 0.07 -12.37 4.95
CA LEU A 266 -1.33 -12.00 4.82
C LEU A 266 -2.12 -13.28 4.54
N GLU A 267 -3.02 -13.66 5.44
CA GLU A 267 -3.89 -14.83 5.24
C GLU A 267 -4.68 -14.73 3.93
N GLN A 268 -4.98 -15.88 3.33
CA GLN A 268 -5.64 -15.93 2.02
C GLN A 268 -6.93 -15.10 2.01
N GLY A 269 -6.97 -14.19 1.04
CA GLY A 269 -8.10 -13.30 0.85
C GLY A 269 -7.76 -11.82 0.92
N GLY A 270 -6.60 -11.48 1.43
CA GLY A 270 -5.84 -10.21 1.43
C GLY A 270 -6.52 -8.90 1.08
N ARG A 271 -7.81 -8.76 1.29
CA ARG A 271 -8.53 -7.50 1.19
C ARG A 271 -8.68 -6.87 2.57
N THR A 272 -7.57 -6.48 3.17
CA THR A 272 -7.63 -5.69 4.39
C THR A 272 -7.85 -4.23 4.02
N VAL A 273 -8.97 -3.68 4.41
CA VAL A 273 -9.27 -2.26 4.24
C VAL A 273 -9.22 -1.58 5.59
N MET A 274 -8.48 -0.49 5.65
CA MET A 274 -8.43 0.32 6.85
C MET A 274 -9.68 1.19 6.93
N VAL A 275 -10.35 1.11 8.08
CA VAL A 275 -11.51 1.94 8.39
C VAL A 275 -11.14 2.94 9.45
N GLU A 276 -11.32 4.21 9.14
CA GLU A 276 -11.16 5.27 10.11
C GLU A 276 -12.37 5.30 11.05
N LYS A 277 -12.18 4.97 12.31
CA LYS A 277 -13.18 5.23 13.35
C LYS A 277 -13.08 6.65 13.87
N LEU A 278 -14.19 7.21 14.25
CA LEU A 278 -14.28 8.53 14.92
C LEU A 278 -13.36 8.67 16.15
N ASN A 279 -12.96 7.57 16.81
CA ASN A 279 -12.12 7.57 18.00
C ASN A 279 -11.01 6.52 18.02
N GLY A 280 -10.66 5.93 16.87
CA GLY A 280 -9.63 4.89 16.78
C GLY A 280 -9.64 4.24 15.40
N ARG A 281 -8.67 3.40 15.13
CA ARG A 281 -8.49 2.78 13.83
C ARG A 281 -8.67 1.30 13.95
N ASP A 282 -9.40 0.76 13.02
CA ASP A 282 -9.54 -0.66 12.87
C ASP A 282 -9.26 -1.05 11.42
N PHE A 283 -8.63 -2.19 11.27
CA PHE A 283 -8.51 -2.87 10.01
C PHE A 283 -9.69 -3.83 9.89
N VAL A 284 -10.39 -3.79 8.76
CA VAL A 284 -11.39 -4.78 8.42
C VAL A 284 -10.81 -5.69 7.37
N ASP A 285 -10.65 -6.95 7.72
CA ASP A 285 -10.34 -8.00 6.76
C ASP A 285 -11.64 -8.43 6.07
N LEU A 286 -11.85 -7.95 4.84
CA LEU A 286 -13.04 -8.28 4.05
C LEU A 286 -13.15 -9.77 3.77
N ALA A 287 -12.02 -10.45 3.58
CA ALA A 287 -12.04 -11.88 3.35
C ALA A 287 -12.36 -12.68 4.62
N GLN A 288 -12.06 -12.17 5.80
CA GLN A 288 -12.53 -12.75 7.05
C GLN A 288 -14.05 -12.66 7.17
N LEU A 289 -14.62 -11.51 6.78
CA LEU A 289 -16.07 -11.32 6.73
C LEU A 289 -16.72 -12.26 5.71
N GLU A 290 -16.18 -12.35 4.50
CA GLU A 290 -16.66 -13.26 3.44
C GLU A 290 -16.64 -14.72 3.94
N ARG A 291 -15.52 -15.21 4.49
CA ARG A 291 -15.41 -16.57 5.07
C ARG A 291 -16.38 -16.81 6.23
N LEU A 292 -16.57 -15.80 7.07
CA LEU A 292 -17.52 -15.92 8.18
C LEU A 292 -18.95 -16.09 7.65
N LEU A 293 -19.34 -15.32 6.64
CA LEU A 293 -20.64 -15.43 5.99
C LEU A 293 -20.79 -16.79 5.28
N GLU A 294 -19.79 -17.20 4.50
CA GLU A 294 -19.77 -18.48 3.77
C GLU A 294 -19.67 -19.71 4.68
N SER A 295 -19.39 -19.54 5.97
CA SER A 295 -19.45 -20.63 6.94
C SER A 295 -20.90 -21.09 7.27
N ARG A 296 -21.89 -20.35 6.82
CA ARG A 296 -23.30 -20.72 6.93
C ARG A 296 -23.72 -21.64 5.81
N GLU A 297 -24.54 -22.63 6.11
CA GLU A 297 -25.01 -23.63 5.12
C GLU A 297 -25.94 -23.03 4.05
N ASP A 298 -26.60 -21.91 4.37
CA ASP A 298 -27.56 -21.22 3.48
C ASP A 298 -26.88 -20.15 2.60
N ILE A 299 -25.56 -19.96 2.70
CA ILE A 299 -24.77 -19.02 1.92
C ILE A 299 -23.78 -19.79 1.04
N SER A 300 -23.85 -19.62 -0.27
CA SER A 300 -22.93 -20.23 -1.25
C SER A 300 -21.73 -19.33 -1.56
N ARG A 301 -21.93 -18.02 -1.51
CA ARG A 301 -20.91 -17.01 -1.79
C ARG A 301 -21.22 -15.70 -1.09
N ALA A 302 -20.18 -15.01 -0.65
CA ALA A 302 -20.25 -13.65 -0.13
C ALA A 302 -19.17 -12.77 -0.76
N GLU A 303 -19.52 -11.51 -1.04
CA GLU A 303 -18.58 -10.49 -1.54
C GLU A 303 -18.67 -9.26 -0.66
N ALA A 304 -17.65 -9.01 0.15
CA ALA A 304 -17.58 -7.86 1.02
C ALA A 304 -16.85 -6.69 0.36
N TYR A 305 -17.34 -5.48 0.56
CA TYR A 305 -16.75 -4.26 -0.01
C TYR A 305 -17.10 -3.03 0.80
N PHE A 306 -16.36 -1.94 0.55
CA PHE A 306 -16.73 -0.62 1.06
C PHE A 306 -17.38 0.22 -0.04
N ARG A 307 -18.44 0.93 0.34
CA ARG A 307 -19.09 1.91 -0.52
C ARG A 307 -19.32 3.23 0.22
N TRP A 308 -19.42 4.30 -0.53
CA TRP A 308 -19.86 5.57 0.03
C TRP A 308 -21.38 5.56 0.23
N GLY A 309 -21.77 5.72 1.47
CA GLY A 309 -23.18 5.88 1.86
C GLY A 309 -23.62 7.35 1.85
N GLU A 310 -24.82 7.58 2.40
CA GLU A 310 -25.31 8.93 2.61
C GLU A 310 -24.40 9.69 3.60
N GLU A 311 -24.35 11.03 3.49
CA GLU A 311 -23.48 11.89 4.29
C GLU A 311 -21.97 11.67 4.11
N HIS A 312 -21.53 11.07 2.98
CA HIS A 312 -20.12 10.80 2.68
C HIS A 312 -19.41 9.92 3.75
N ARG A 313 -20.15 9.02 4.37
CA ARG A 313 -19.59 8.02 5.29
C ARG A 313 -19.27 6.73 4.56
N LEU A 314 -18.13 6.13 4.90
CA LEU A 314 -17.76 4.82 4.39
C LEU A 314 -18.60 3.75 5.08
N VAL A 315 -19.30 2.94 4.29
CA VAL A 315 -20.18 1.86 4.77
C VAL A 315 -19.57 0.53 4.35
N LEU A 316 -19.42 -0.39 5.30
CA LEU A 316 -19.06 -1.77 5.03
C LEU A 316 -20.32 -2.50 4.56
N ALA A 317 -20.28 -3.07 3.37
CA ALA A 317 -21.39 -3.80 2.77
C ALA A 317 -20.96 -5.22 2.36
N ALA A 318 -21.90 -6.13 2.27
CA ALA A 318 -21.69 -7.46 1.72
C ALA A 318 -22.88 -7.91 0.86
N ASP A 319 -22.58 -8.34 -0.37
CA ASP A 319 -23.50 -9.04 -1.23
C ASP A 319 -23.41 -10.53 -0.91
N VAL A 320 -24.56 -11.12 -0.54
CA VAL A 320 -24.65 -12.50 -0.04
C VAL A 320 -25.56 -13.31 -0.97
N PHE A 321 -25.06 -14.43 -1.43
CA PHE A 321 -25.72 -15.31 -2.39
C PHE A 321 -25.99 -16.68 -1.77
N GLY A 322 -27.14 -17.26 -2.02
CA GLY A 322 -27.50 -18.59 -1.56
C GLY A 322 -28.46 -19.31 -2.52
N PRO A 323 -28.68 -20.64 -2.34
CA PRO A 323 -29.59 -21.42 -3.19
C PRO A 323 -31.02 -20.84 -3.22
N GLU A 324 -31.45 -20.27 -2.13
CA GLU A 324 -32.60 -19.37 -1.99
C GLU A 324 -32.11 -18.01 -1.51
N THR A 325 -32.91 -16.96 -1.63
CA THR A 325 -32.52 -15.64 -1.10
C THR A 325 -32.29 -15.74 0.41
N PRO A 326 -31.06 -15.55 0.89
CA PRO A 326 -30.78 -15.66 2.33
C PRO A 326 -31.56 -14.64 3.15
N ASP A 327 -31.97 -15.01 4.38
CA ASP A 327 -32.70 -14.11 5.25
C ASP A 327 -31.76 -13.12 5.95
N GLU A 328 -31.86 -11.86 5.55
CA GLU A 328 -31.05 -10.74 6.07
C GLU A 328 -31.09 -10.66 7.61
N THR A 329 -32.26 -10.87 8.23
CA THR A 329 -32.42 -10.78 9.68
C THR A 329 -31.63 -11.88 10.38
N SER A 330 -31.67 -13.10 9.84
CA SER A 330 -30.89 -14.24 10.35
C SER A 330 -29.40 -14.04 10.21
N ILE A 331 -28.95 -13.45 9.09
CA ILE A 331 -27.53 -13.16 8.86
C ILE A 331 -27.06 -12.04 9.80
N ALA A 332 -27.86 -10.98 9.98
CA ALA A 332 -27.53 -9.91 10.91
C ALA A 332 -27.36 -10.42 12.35
N ALA A 333 -28.27 -11.29 12.80
CA ALA A 333 -28.18 -11.92 14.13
C ALA A 333 -26.91 -12.81 14.26
N PHE A 334 -26.56 -13.54 13.19
CA PHE A 334 -25.34 -14.36 13.16
C PHE A 334 -24.07 -13.50 13.23
N LEU A 335 -24.05 -12.35 12.55
CA LEU A 335 -22.94 -11.40 12.60
C LEU A 335 -22.84 -10.73 13.97
N ASP A 336 -23.97 -10.37 14.60
CA ASP A 336 -23.99 -9.77 15.94
C ASP A 336 -23.36 -10.69 17.02
N GLU A 337 -23.42 -12.01 16.82
CA GLU A 337 -22.81 -12.98 17.72
C GLU A 337 -21.31 -13.23 17.44
N ARG A 338 -20.85 -13.09 16.20
CA ARG A 338 -19.55 -13.60 15.75
C ARG A 338 -18.62 -12.55 15.13
N TRP A 339 -19.19 -11.48 14.62
CA TRP A 339 -18.42 -10.35 14.13
C TRP A 339 -18.03 -9.45 15.31
N ASP A 340 -16.79 -9.01 15.36
CA ASP A 340 -16.31 -8.19 16.48
C ASP A 340 -17.15 -6.92 16.61
N ALA A 341 -17.76 -6.73 17.80
CA ALA A 341 -18.61 -5.57 18.09
C ALA A 341 -17.90 -4.22 17.97
N SER A 342 -16.58 -4.22 17.93
CA SER A 342 -15.75 -3.03 17.66
C SER A 342 -15.71 -2.67 16.17
N MET A 343 -15.98 -3.61 15.27
CA MET A 343 -15.96 -3.44 13.81
C MET A 343 -17.21 -2.69 13.30
N PRO A 344 -17.14 -2.08 12.10
CA PRO A 344 -18.30 -1.46 11.48
C PRO A 344 -19.46 -2.45 11.31
N LYS A 345 -20.68 -1.97 11.44
CA LYS A 345 -21.85 -2.76 11.05
C LYS A 345 -21.83 -3.03 9.56
N VAL A 346 -22.21 -4.24 9.18
CA VAL A 346 -22.28 -4.69 7.79
C VAL A 346 -23.68 -4.42 7.26
N GLU A 347 -23.75 -3.72 6.14
CA GLU A 347 -24.99 -3.61 5.36
C GLU A 347 -25.08 -4.82 4.43
N LEU A 348 -26.18 -5.57 4.51
CA LEU A 348 -26.36 -6.83 3.81
C LEU A 348 -27.25 -6.64 2.59
N HIS A 349 -26.84 -7.23 1.47
CA HIS A 349 -27.66 -7.34 0.27
C HIS A 349 -27.77 -8.82 -0.10
N CYS A 350 -28.97 -9.40 0.00
CA CYS A 350 -29.19 -10.82 -0.17
C CYS A 350 -29.79 -11.13 -1.53
N PHE A 351 -29.19 -12.07 -2.24
CA PHE A 351 -29.59 -12.49 -3.60
C PHE A 351 -29.73 -14.00 -3.69
N PRO A 352 -30.66 -14.51 -4.48
CA PRO A 352 -30.66 -15.91 -4.86
C PRO A 352 -29.50 -16.16 -5.82
N GLU A 353 -28.85 -17.31 -5.73
CA GLU A 353 -27.88 -17.74 -6.70
C GLU A 353 -28.60 -18.01 -8.03
N THR A 354 -28.48 -17.12 -9.00
CA THR A 354 -28.98 -17.35 -10.35
C THR A 354 -28.11 -18.44 -10.98
N GLY A 355 -28.64 -19.65 -11.07
CA GLY A 355 -28.00 -20.73 -11.83
C GLY A 355 -27.78 -20.28 -13.26
N GLU A 356 -26.52 -20.28 -13.73
CA GLU A 356 -26.20 -20.30 -15.16
C GLU A 356 -26.61 -21.62 -15.78
#